data_7d1bee2b34d33e38f9c0647a42d31cd9
#
_entry.id   7d1bee2b34d33e38f9c0647a42d31cd9
#
_cell.length_a   1.000
_cell.length_b   1.000
_cell.length_c   1.000
_cell.angle_alpha   90.00
_cell.angle_beta   90.00
_cell.angle_gamma   90.00
#
_symmetry.space_group_name_H-M   'P 1'
#
loop_
_entity.id
_entity.type
_entity.pdbx_description
1 polymer ?
#
loop_
_entity_poly.entity_id
_entity_poly.type
_entity_poly.pdbx_seq_one_letter_code
_entity_poly.pdbx_strand_id
1 'polypeptide(L)'
;GLGILADQTQVTERGMAGTGIALRSGIEVNTLNPASYSAVDSLTMLFDAGLSGQITNFKEAGNSVNARSASFDYVAGLFRLRKHLGVSFGLLPFSNVNYDYDGSIRLDNTMGIVDLNSSGTGSFRQVYVGVGWNPVSHLSVGVNAAYLWGSYSRTVSSIATATINSLTKDYHTTINSYNLTFGLQWQQPLGKKDVLTLGATLGVGHKL
;
A
#
# COMPACT_ATOMS: atom_id res chain seq x y z
N GLY A 1 8.60 -13.33 3.36
CA GLY A 1 7.38 -12.74 2.80
C GLY A 1 7.56 -11.26 2.47
N LEU A 2 6.61 -10.69 1.74
CA LEU A 2 6.66 -9.27 1.31
C LEU A 2 6.29 -8.27 2.42
N GLY A 3 6.18 -8.72 3.67
CA GLY A 3 5.81 -7.89 4.82
C GLY A 3 4.31 -7.62 4.91
N ILE A 4 3.97 -6.56 5.65
CA ILE A 4 2.60 -6.09 5.81
C ILE A 4 2.29 -5.15 4.66
N LEU A 5 1.21 -5.43 3.92
CA LEU A 5 0.74 -4.55 2.87
C LEU A 5 0.30 -3.22 3.47
N ALA A 6 0.73 -2.13 2.85
CA ALA A 6 0.30 -0.80 3.24
C ALA A 6 -1.16 -0.58 2.80
N ASP A 7 -1.87 0.23 3.58
CA ASP A 7 -3.18 0.71 3.19
C ASP A 7 -3.03 1.70 2.03
N GLN A 8 -3.65 1.37 0.90
CA GLN A 8 -3.58 2.16 -0.36
C GLN A 8 -4.69 3.21 -0.44
N THR A 9 -5.51 3.31 0.59
CA THR A 9 -6.63 4.26 0.63
C THR A 9 -6.17 5.64 1.09
N GLN A 10 -6.84 6.67 0.60
CA GLN A 10 -6.70 8.03 1.08
C GLN A 10 -7.45 8.25 2.40
N VAL A 11 -7.31 9.44 2.97
CA VAL A 11 -7.87 9.76 4.30
C VAL A 11 -9.37 9.56 4.36
N THR A 12 -10.11 9.98 3.33
CA THR A 12 -11.57 9.82 3.28
C THR A 12 -11.99 8.35 3.23
N GLU A 13 -11.35 7.54 2.39
CA GLU A 13 -11.65 6.10 2.30
C GLU A 13 -11.27 5.37 3.58
N ARG A 14 -10.19 5.77 4.25
CA ARG A 14 -9.82 5.23 5.57
C ARG A 14 -10.89 5.51 6.62
N GLY A 15 -11.46 6.72 6.59
CA GLY A 15 -12.62 7.06 7.43
C GLY A 15 -13.86 6.19 7.17
N MET A 16 -13.97 5.62 5.97
CA MET A 16 -15.04 4.68 5.57
C MET A 16 -14.59 3.20 5.61
N ALA A 17 -13.62 2.87 6.45
CA ALA A 17 -13.07 1.51 6.57
C ALA A 17 -12.48 0.95 5.26
N GLY A 18 -11.88 1.82 4.44
CA GLY A 18 -11.24 1.43 3.17
C GLY A 18 -12.21 1.20 2.01
N THR A 19 -13.48 1.52 2.16
CA THR A 19 -14.46 1.42 1.08
C THR A 19 -14.43 2.69 0.24
N GLY A 20 -14.20 2.58 -1.06
CA GLY A 20 -14.05 3.78 -1.91
C GLY A 20 -14.19 3.50 -3.41
N ILE A 21 -14.36 2.23 -3.83
CA ILE A 21 -14.39 1.84 -5.26
C ILE A 21 -15.49 2.58 -6.04
N ALA A 22 -16.62 2.86 -5.40
CA ALA A 22 -17.72 3.62 -5.97
C ALA A 22 -17.65 5.12 -5.66
N LEU A 23 -16.71 5.56 -4.81
CA LEU A 23 -16.60 6.97 -4.44
C LEU A 23 -16.21 7.81 -5.66
N ARG A 24 -16.97 8.88 -5.88
CA ARG A 24 -16.77 9.82 -6.98
C ARG A 24 -16.86 11.24 -6.44
N SER A 25 -15.76 11.93 -6.41
CA SER A 25 -15.65 13.30 -5.91
C SER A 25 -14.91 14.19 -6.92
N GLY A 26 -15.33 15.44 -7.05
CA GLY A 26 -14.64 16.43 -7.86
C GLY A 26 -13.50 17.14 -7.13
N ILE A 27 -13.35 16.89 -5.82
CA ILE A 27 -12.43 17.60 -4.93
C ILE A 27 -11.44 16.67 -4.20
N GLU A 28 -11.51 15.37 -4.45
CA GLU A 28 -10.66 14.36 -3.81
C GLU A 28 -10.08 13.41 -4.86
N VAL A 29 -8.88 12.89 -4.57
CA VAL A 29 -8.22 11.89 -5.40
C VAL A 29 -8.61 10.51 -4.87
N ASN A 30 -9.26 9.69 -5.67
CA ASN A 30 -9.56 8.31 -5.32
C ASN A 30 -8.73 7.36 -6.18
N THR A 31 -7.63 6.83 -5.64
CA THR A 31 -6.74 5.91 -6.34
C THR A 31 -7.26 4.48 -6.40
N LEU A 32 -8.29 4.13 -5.61
CA LEU A 32 -8.89 2.80 -5.62
C LEU A 32 -9.60 2.49 -6.94
N ASN A 33 -10.17 3.52 -7.58
CA ASN A 33 -10.86 3.36 -8.85
C ASN A 33 -10.50 4.50 -9.83
N PRO A 34 -9.69 4.23 -10.88
CA PRO A 34 -9.26 5.27 -11.81
C PRO A 34 -10.40 5.89 -12.64
N ALA A 35 -11.57 5.26 -12.71
CA ALA A 35 -12.75 5.86 -13.35
C ALA A 35 -13.21 7.15 -12.64
N SER A 36 -12.92 7.28 -11.34
CA SER A 36 -13.26 8.47 -10.54
C SER A 36 -12.52 9.74 -10.99
N TYR A 37 -11.36 9.63 -11.65
CA TYR A 37 -10.58 10.79 -12.09
C TYR A 37 -11.32 11.67 -13.08
N SER A 38 -12.27 11.12 -13.81
CA SER A 38 -13.12 11.88 -14.73
C SER A 38 -14.11 12.81 -14.01
N ALA A 39 -14.25 12.70 -12.68
CA ALA A 39 -15.14 13.54 -11.88
C ALA A 39 -14.54 14.89 -11.50
N VAL A 40 -13.22 15.08 -11.67
CA VAL A 40 -12.54 16.31 -11.27
C VAL A 40 -13.14 17.54 -11.93
N ASP A 41 -13.37 18.60 -11.13
CA ASP A 41 -13.94 19.84 -11.59
C ASP A 41 -13.01 20.60 -12.55
N SER A 42 -13.56 21.43 -13.41
CA SER A 42 -12.80 22.17 -14.40
C SER A 42 -11.85 23.18 -13.74
N LEU A 43 -10.65 23.32 -14.33
CA LEU A 43 -9.59 24.25 -13.91
C LEU A 43 -9.00 23.98 -12.53
N THR A 44 -9.24 22.80 -11.96
CA THR A 44 -8.77 22.43 -10.64
C THR A 44 -7.61 21.44 -10.79
N MET A 45 -6.52 21.70 -10.10
CA MET A 45 -5.46 20.75 -9.83
C MET A 45 -5.53 20.39 -8.37
N LEU A 46 -5.75 19.13 -8.08
CA LEU A 46 -5.85 18.62 -6.72
C LEU A 46 -4.53 17.99 -6.33
N PHE A 47 -4.06 18.29 -5.13
CA PHE A 47 -2.97 17.58 -4.48
C PHE A 47 -3.47 17.01 -3.16
N ASP A 48 -3.19 15.76 -2.96
CA ASP A 48 -3.54 15.03 -1.75
C ASP A 48 -2.30 14.34 -1.18
N ALA A 49 -2.08 14.45 0.12
CA ALA A 49 -0.95 13.85 0.81
C ALA A 49 -1.39 13.33 2.17
N GLY A 50 -0.99 12.11 2.49
CA GLY A 50 -1.30 11.45 3.74
C GLY A 50 -0.05 11.21 4.58
N LEU A 51 -0.21 11.47 5.88
CA LEU A 51 0.76 11.13 6.91
C LEU A 51 0.06 10.28 7.96
N SER A 52 0.72 9.24 8.45
CA SER A 52 0.20 8.44 9.56
C SER A 52 1.19 8.37 10.70
N GLY A 53 0.64 8.27 11.92
CA GLY A 53 1.40 7.99 13.13
C GLY A 53 0.85 6.76 13.82
N GLN A 54 1.72 5.88 14.27
CA GLN A 54 1.35 4.69 15.02
C GLN A 54 2.06 4.69 16.36
N ILE A 55 1.29 4.44 17.44
CA ILE A 55 1.82 4.18 18.77
C ILE A 55 1.44 2.73 19.12
N THR A 56 2.44 1.90 19.27
CA THR A 56 2.24 0.49 19.63
C THR A 56 2.81 0.23 21.02
N ASN A 57 1.99 -0.31 21.89
CA ASN A 57 2.38 -0.72 23.23
C ASN A 57 2.56 -2.24 23.24
N PHE A 58 3.80 -2.68 23.38
CA PHE A 58 4.10 -4.10 23.57
C PHE A 58 4.16 -4.39 25.06
N LYS A 59 3.42 -5.41 25.50
CA LYS A 59 3.49 -5.92 26.88
C LYS A 59 3.85 -7.38 26.83
N GLU A 60 4.99 -7.75 27.37
CA GLU A 60 5.44 -9.11 27.50
C GLU A 60 6.10 -9.31 28.88
N ALA A 61 5.67 -10.33 29.60
CA ALA A 61 6.25 -10.76 30.88
C ALA A 61 6.51 -9.62 31.91
N GLY A 62 5.60 -8.64 31.96
CA GLY A 62 5.71 -7.50 32.91
C GLY A 62 6.50 -6.30 32.37
N ASN A 63 7.16 -6.40 31.24
CA ASN A 63 7.81 -5.30 30.56
C ASN A 63 6.87 -4.64 29.55
N SER A 64 6.90 -3.31 29.50
CA SER A 64 6.11 -2.52 28.57
C SER A 64 7.07 -1.67 27.71
N VAL A 65 7.03 -1.85 26.42
CA VAL A 65 7.80 -1.10 25.46
C VAL A 65 6.84 -0.33 24.55
N ASN A 66 7.03 0.98 24.45
CA ASN A 66 6.25 1.85 23.59
C ASN A 66 7.04 2.14 22.32
N ALA A 67 6.58 1.67 21.19
CA ALA A 67 7.12 2.03 19.89
C ALA A 67 6.26 3.12 19.24
N ARG A 68 6.90 4.19 18.79
CA ARG A 68 6.26 5.27 18.04
C ARG A 68 6.86 5.31 16.65
N SER A 69 6.02 5.30 15.65
CA SER A 69 6.45 5.48 14.26
C SER A 69 5.58 6.52 13.57
N ALA A 70 6.21 7.33 12.74
CA ALA A 70 5.52 8.22 11.83
C ALA A 70 5.94 7.82 10.42
N SER A 71 5.00 7.71 9.51
CA SER A 71 5.27 7.35 8.12
C SER A 71 4.55 8.30 7.18
N PHE A 72 5.22 8.57 6.06
CA PHE A 72 4.62 9.20 4.92
C PHE A 72 3.79 8.14 4.18
N ASP A 73 2.51 8.40 3.98
CA ASP A 73 1.61 7.42 3.40
C ASP A 73 1.50 7.55 1.90
N TYR A 74 1.19 8.74 1.39
CA TYR A 74 1.04 8.95 -0.04
C TYR A 74 1.13 10.42 -0.44
N VAL A 75 1.44 10.64 -1.72
CA VAL A 75 1.21 11.90 -2.43
C VAL A 75 0.53 11.58 -3.75
N ALA A 76 -0.55 12.25 -4.03
CA ALA A 76 -1.28 12.11 -5.28
C ALA A 76 -1.64 13.47 -5.84
N GLY A 77 -1.62 13.57 -7.16
CA GLY A 77 -2.10 14.72 -7.92
C GLY A 77 -3.18 14.28 -8.90
N LEU A 78 -4.18 15.12 -9.09
CA LEU A 78 -5.25 14.91 -10.05
C LEU A 78 -5.54 16.25 -10.77
N PHE A 79 -5.57 16.24 -12.07
CA PHE A 79 -5.92 17.39 -12.86
C PHE A 79 -6.79 17.03 -14.04
N ARG A 80 -7.59 17.99 -14.48
CA ARG A 80 -8.45 17.83 -15.65
C ARG A 80 -7.70 18.20 -16.91
N LEU A 81 -7.51 17.24 -17.79
CA LEU A 81 -6.86 17.47 -19.09
C LEU A 81 -7.86 18.02 -20.11
N ARG A 82 -9.09 17.51 -20.09
CA ARG A 82 -10.17 17.89 -21.00
C ARG A 82 -11.52 17.68 -20.32
N LYS A 83 -12.61 18.20 -20.92
CA LYS A 83 -13.96 17.90 -20.45
C LYS A 83 -14.15 16.38 -20.37
N HIS A 84 -14.53 15.87 -19.21
CA HIS A 84 -14.73 14.44 -18.92
C HIS A 84 -13.44 13.57 -18.96
N LEU A 85 -12.26 14.19 -18.95
CA LEU A 85 -10.97 13.47 -18.95
C LEU A 85 -10.09 14.01 -17.83
N GLY A 86 -9.82 13.18 -16.83
CA GLY A 86 -8.92 13.46 -15.72
C GLY A 86 -7.67 12.60 -15.76
N VAL A 87 -6.54 13.17 -15.30
CA VAL A 87 -5.26 12.48 -15.19
C VAL A 87 -4.79 12.57 -13.75
N SER A 88 -4.39 11.45 -13.19
CA SER A 88 -3.83 11.37 -11.85
C SER A 88 -2.45 10.75 -11.87
N PHE A 89 -1.60 11.18 -10.94
CA PHE A 89 -0.27 10.62 -10.73
C PHE A 89 0.07 10.69 -9.25
N GLY A 90 0.97 9.85 -8.81
CA GLY A 90 1.38 9.90 -7.42
C GLY A 90 2.35 8.82 -7.02
N LEU A 91 2.73 8.90 -5.74
CA LEU A 91 3.57 7.94 -5.04
C LEU A 91 2.77 7.32 -3.91
N LEU A 92 2.70 6.00 -3.88
CA LEU A 92 1.98 5.22 -2.88
C LEU A 92 2.93 4.24 -2.19
N PRO A 93 2.78 3.99 -0.89
CA PRO A 93 3.44 2.88 -0.24
C PRO A 93 2.80 1.57 -0.74
N PHE A 94 3.59 0.51 -0.81
CA PHE A 94 3.06 -0.82 -1.14
C PHE A 94 3.12 -1.75 0.07
N SER A 95 4.29 -1.91 0.67
CA SER A 95 4.44 -2.69 1.90
C SER A 95 5.68 -2.28 2.68
N ASN A 96 5.65 -2.59 3.97
CA ASN A 96 6.79 -2.45 4.86
C ASN A 96 7.10 -3.80 5.52
N VAL A 97 8.38 -4.13 5.57
CA VAL A 97 8.91 -5.29 6.28
C VAL A 97 9.75 -4.77 7.43
N ASN A 98 9.37 -5.10 8.63
CA ASN A 98 10.18 -4.84 9.81
C ASN A 98 9.84 -5.91 10.86
N TYR A 99 10.75 -6.82 11.07
CA TYR A 99 10.62 -7.81 12.14
C TYR A 99 12.00 -8.12 12.70
N ASP A 100 12.00 -8.42 13.98
CA ASP A 100 13.13 -8.94 14.72
C ASP A 100 12.61 -10.07 15.60
N TYR A 101 13.16 -11.24 15.42
CA TYR A 101 12.72 -12.44 16.11
C TYR A 101 13.92 -13.18 16.68
N ASP A 102 13.90 -13.34 18.00
CA ASP A 102 14.87 -14.14 18.73
C ASP A 102 14.22 -15.47 19.12
N GLY A 103 14.89 -16.54 18.81
CA GLY A 103 14.46 -17.89 19.17
C GLY A 103 15.63 -18.74 19.59
N SER A 104 15.44 -19.67 20.52
CA SER A 104 16.45 -20.67 20.89
C SER A 104 15.93 -22.06 20.56
N ILE A 105 16.77 -22.86 19.92
CA ILE A 105 16.51 -24.28 19.65
C ILE A 105 17.48 -25.11 20.48
N ARG A 106 16.94 -26.02 21.31
CA ARG A 106 17.73 -27.08 21.95
C ARG A 106 17.94 -28.20 20.95
N LEU A 107 19.19 -28.51 20.68
CA LEU A 107 19.54 -29.71 19.93
C LEU A 107 19.47 -30.90 20.88
N ASP A 108 18.57 -31.84 20.59
CA ASP A 108 18.43 -33.10 21.32
C ASP A 108 19.74 -33.89 21.20
N ASN A 109 20.23 -34.45 22.32
CA ASN A 109 21.46 -35.24 22.46
C ASN A 109 22.81 -34.50 22.46
N THR A 110 22.90 -33.22 22.31
CA THR A 110 24.11 -32.48 22.61
C THR A 110 23.78 -31.32 23.53
N MET A 111 24.55 -31.09 24.59
CA MET A 111 24.33 -29.98 25.54
C MET A 111 24.51 -28.60 24.90
N GLY A 112 24.05 -28.41 23.67
CA GLY A 112 24.15 -27.16 22.93
C GLY A 112 22.80 -26.46 22.77
N ILE A 113 22.75 -25.20 23.16
CA ILE A 113 21.66 -24.27 22.79
C ILE A 113 22.14 -23.52 21.56
N VAL A 114 21.31 -23.48 20.53
CA VAL A 114 21.54 -22.62 19.35
C VAL A 114 20.56 -21.49 19.43
N ASP A 115 21.07 -20.31 19.65
CA ASP A 115 20.29 -19.07 19.57
C ASP A 115 20.18 -18.65 18.11
N LEU A 116 18.98 -18.47 17.64
CA LEU A 116 18.63 -18.01 16.30
C LEU A 116 18.05 -16.61 16.41
N ASN A 117 18.74 -15.66 15.81
CA ASN A 117 18.22 -14.32 15.61
C ASN A 117 17.88 -14.17 14.13
N SER A 118 16.67 -13.74 13.83
CA SER A 118 16.20 -13.47 12.46
C SER A 118 15.58 -12.10 12.38
N SER A 119 16.25 -11.19 11.71
CA SER A 119 15.74 -9.85 11.47
C SER A 119 15.50 -9.62 9.97
N GLY A 120 14.50 -8.81 9.67
CA GLY A 120 14.20 -8.43 8.30
C GLY A 120 13.69 -7.01 8.22
N THR A 121 14.25 -6.25 7.29
CA THR A 121 13.86 -4.87 7.02
C THR A 121 13.72 -4.66 5.52
N GLY A 122 12.75 -3.86 5.14
CA GLY A 122 12.55 -3.51 3.73
C GLY A 122 11.34 -2.63 3.53
N SER A 123 11.30 -1.97 2.40
CA SER A 123 10.14 -1.19 2.00
C SER A 123 9.94 -1.28 0.49
N PHE A 124 8.69 -1.36 0.10
CA PHE A 124 8.27 -1.34 -1.28
C PHE A 124 7.37 -0.13 -1.50
N ARG A 125 7.62 0.56 -2.58
CA ARG A 125 6.88 1.76 -2.99
C ARG A 125 6.46 1.61 -4.43
N GLN A 126 5.40 2.35 -4.80
CA GLN A 126 4.94 2.39 -6.17
C GLN A 126 4.67 3.83 -6.60
N VAL A 127 5.03 4.13 -7.83
CA VAL A 127 4.58 5.31 -8.54
C VAL A 127 3.49 4.89 -9.50
N TYR A 128 2.48 5.72 -9.65
CA TYR A 128 1.41 5.47 -10.61
C TYR A 128 1.12 6.68 -11.47
N VAL A 129 0.61 6.41 -12.64
CA VAL A 129 -0.06 7.36 -13.51
C VAL A 129 -1.35 6.74 -14.00
N GLY A 130 -2.41 7.53 -14.01
CA GLY A 130 -3.72 7.03 -14.40
C GLY A 130 -4.54 8.06 -15.15
N VAL A 131 -5.49 7.54 -15.91
CA VAL A 131 -6.42 8.34 -16.71
C VAL A 131 -7.83 7.85 -16.46
N GLY A 132 -8.74 8.77 -16.23
CA GLY A 132 -10.17 8.51 -16.14
C GLY A 132 -10.94 9.30 -17.18
N TRP A 133 -11.83 8.62 -17.87
CA TRP A 133 -12.67 9.20 -18.91
C TRP A 133 -14.14 8.86 -18.71
N ASN A 134 -14.98 9.85 -18.96
CA ASN A 134 -16.43 9.70 -18.91
C ASN A 134 -16.98 9.85 -20.34
N PRO A 135 -17.13 8.75 -21.10
CA PRO A 135 -17.62 8.78 -22.48
C PRO A 135 -19.08 9.16 -22.59
N VAL A 136 -19.88 8.74 -21.62
CA VAL A 136 -21.33 9.03 -21.55
C VAL A 136 -21.72 9.41 -20.13
N SER A 137 -22.78 10.17 -19.98
CA SER A 137 -23.17 10.82 -18.72
C SER A 137 -23.25 9.91 -17.48
N HIS A 138 -23.43 8.63 -17.67
CA HIS A 138 -23.62 7.66 -16.59
C HIS A 138 -22.47 6.66 -16.43
N LEU A 139 -21.55 6.61 -17.38
CA LEU A 139 -20.46 5.63 -17.41
C LEU A 139 -19.11 6.32 -17.39
N SER A 140 -18.27 5.92 -16.46
CA SER A 140 -16.88 6.34 -16.39
C SER A 140 -15.97 5.10 -16.43
N VAL A 141 -14.90 5.21 -17.17
CA VAL A 141 -13.86 4.19 -17.28
C VAL A 141 -12.51 4.79 -16.95
N GLY A 142 -11.59 4.00 -16.49
CA GLY A 142 -10.25 4.49 -16.20
C GLY A 142 -9.22 3.37 -16.16
N VAL A 143 -7.97 3.78 -16.25
CA VAL A 143 -6.82 2.88 -16.15
C VAL A 143 -5.71 3.55 -15.35
N ASN A 144 -5.11 2.79 -14.44
CA ASN A 144 -3.87 3.13 -13.75
C ASN A 144 -2.77 2.19 -14.20
N ALA A 145 -1.61 2.75 -14.48
CA ALA A 145 -0.36 2.01 -14.61
C ALA A 145 0.52 2.37 -13.41
N ALA A 146 0.94 1.36 -12.67
CA ALA A 146 1.80 1.51 -11.51
C ALA A 146 3.09 0.71 -11.68
N TYR A 147 4.19 1.32 -11.28
CA TYR A 147 5.49 0.68 -11.20
C TYR A 147 5.90 0.53 -9.73
N LEU A 148 6.16 -0.70 -9.34
CA LEU A 148 6.55 -1.11 -8.01
C LEU A 148 8.04 -1.35 -7.95
N TRP A 149 8.71 -0.78 -6.94
CA TRP A 149 10.12 -1.09 -6.66
C TRP A 149 10.37 -1.13 -5.16
N GLY A 150 11.42 -1.81 -4.79
CA GLY A 150 11.87 -1.86 -3.41
C GLY A 150 12.91 -2.93 -3.17
N SER A 151 13.41 -2.94 -1.96
CA SER A 151 14.37 -3.94 -1.50
C SER A 151 13.99 -4.48 -0.13
N TYR A 152 14.39 -5.70 0.08
CA TYR A 152 14.19 -6.42 1.31
C TYR A 152 15.50 -7.08 1.72
N SER A 153 15.92 -6.83 2.95
CA SER A 153 17.08 -7.45 3.55
C SER A 153 16.65 -8.34 4.71
N ARG A 154 17.17 -9.55 4.73
CA ARG A 154 16.96 -10.51 5.81
C ARG A 154 18.30 -11.00 6.31
N THR A 155 18.54 -10.84 7.62
CA THR A 155 19.71 -11.38 8.32
C THR A 155 19.26 -12.52 9.22
N VAL A 156 19.94 -13.64 9.11
CA VAL A 156 19.77 -14.80 9.98
C VAL A 156 21.10 -15.10 10.66
N SER A 157 21.15 -14.93 11.97
CA SER A 157 22.32 -15.26 12.79
C SER A 157 22.02 -16.50 13.64
N SER A 158 22.95 -17.41 13.69
CA SER A 158 22.91 -18.56 14.60
C SER A 158 24.19 -18.61 15.43
N ILE A 159 24.05 -18.71 16.74
CA ILE A 159 25.16 -18.83 17.69
C ILE A 159 25.01 -20.16 18.41
N ALA A 160 25.99 -21.04 18.25
CA ALA A 160 26.04 -22.30 18.97
C ALA A 160 26.89 -22.15 20.24
N THR A 161 26.28 -22.32 21.40
CA THR A 161 26.92 -22.10 22.71
C THR A 161 27.99 -23.18 23.06
N ALA A 162 27.94 -24.35 22.41
CA ALA A 162 28.88 -25.45 22.68
C ALA A 162 30.24 -25.28 21.98
N THR A 163 30.31 -24.56 20.92
CA THR A 163 31.51 -24.20 20.15
C THR A 163 31.26 -22.78 19.65
N ILE A 164 32.14 -21.84 19.98
CA ILE A 164 31.96 -20.41 19.63
C ILE A 164 31.99 -20.24 18.09
N ASN A 165 31.03 -20.83 17.42
CA ASN A 165 30.79 -20.68 15.98
C ASN A 165 29.53 -19.89 15.75
N SER A 166 29.66 -18.71 15.24
CA SER A 166 28.54 -17.91 14.77
C SER A 166 28.47 -17.99 13.25
N LEU A 167 27.28 -18.22 12.73
CA LEU A 167 27.00 -18.17 11.31
C LEU A 167 25.97 -17.05 11.07
N THR A 168 26.35 -16.06 10.27
CA THR A 168 25.43 -15.01 9.85
C THR A 168 25.21 -15.13 8.34
N LYS A 169 23.97 -15.14 7.91
CA LYS A 169 23.57 -15.13 6.50
C LYS A 169 22.73 -13.89 6.23
N ASP A 170 23.19 -13.09 5.28
CA ASP A 170 22.48 -11.94 4.80
C ASP A 170 21.89 -12.23 3.42
N TYR A 171 20.59 -11.97 3.29
CA TYR A 171 19.86 -12.08 2.05
C TYR A 171 19.38 -10.69 1.66
N HIS A 172 19.78 -10.25 0.48
CA HIS A 172 19.28 -9.01 -0.10
C HIS A 172 18.49 -9.31 -1.37
N THR A 173 17.25 -8.87 -1.42
CA THR A 173 16.38 -9.09 -2.57
C THR A 173 15.84 -7.75 -3.05
N THR A 174 16.03 -7.45 -4.31
CA THR A 174 15.43 -6.29 -4.97
C THR A 174 14.31 -6.76 -5.87
N ILE A 175 13.18 -6.08 -5.80
CA ILE A 175 11.99 -6.40 -6.60
C ILE A 175 11.60 -5.19 -7.42
N ASN A 176 11.32 -5.45 -8.70
CA ASN A 176 10.72 -4.51 -9.64
C ASN A 176 9.54 -5.19 -10.31
N SER A 177 8.41 -4.53 -10.35
CA SER A 177 7.20 -5.06 -10.97
C SER A 177 6.30 -3.93 -11.48
N TYR A 178 5.32 -4.29 -12.28
CA TYR A 178 4.30 -3.35 -12.74
C TYR A 178 2.90 -3.91 -12.48
N ASN A 179 1.96 -3.02 -12.36
CA ASN A 179 0.55 -3.35 -12.17
C ASN A 179 -0.31 -2.41 -13.02
N LEU A 180 -1.32 -2.98 -13.68
CA LEU A 180 -2.34 -2.25 -14.41
C LEU A 180 -3.67 -2.46 -13.69
N THR A 181 -4.37 -1.37 -13.40
CA THR A 181 -5.70 -1.41 -12.79
C THR A 181 -6.69 -0.73 -13.71
N PHE A 182 -7.71 -1.45 -14.08
CA PHE A 182 -8.85 -0.95 -14.84
C PHE A 182 -9.97 -0.64 -13.87
N GLY A 183 -10.63 0.48 -14.08
CA GLY A 183 -11.75 0.93 -13.25
C GLY A 183 -12.98 1.24 -14.09
N LEU A 184 -14.14 0.97 -13.50
CA LEU A 184 -15.44 1.26 -14.08
C LEU A 184 -16.33 1.84 -13.00
N GLN A 185 -17.06 2.89 -13.33
CA GLN A 185 -18.12 3.45 -12.47
C GLN A 185 -19.37 3.72 -13.30
N TRP A 186 -20.50 3.29 -12.77
CA TRP A 186 -21.83 3.56 -13.33
C TRP A 186 -22.62 4.38 -12.35
N GLN A 187 -23.17 5.50 -12.81
CA GLN A 187 -24.02 6.40 -12.04
C GLN A 187 -25.45 6.34 -12.56
N GLN A 188 -26.39 5.98 -11.69
CA GLN A 188 -27.81 5.95 -11.98
C GLN A 188 -28.55 6.94 -11.08
N PRO A 189 -29.14 8.01 -11.63
CA PRO A 189 -30.03 8.86 -10.85
C PRO A 189 -31.27 8.08 -10.39
N LEU A 190 -31.54 8.13 -9.09
CA LEU A 190 -32.73 7.55 -8.46
C LEU A 190 -33.66 8.69 -8.00
N GLY A 191 -34.42 9.25 -8.94
CA GLY A 191 -35.27 10.39 -8.64
C GLY A 191 -34.58 11.75 -8.78
N LYS A 192 -35.04 12.75 -7.98
CA LYS A 192 -34.57 14.14 -8.11
C LYS A 192 -33.33 14.48 -7.27
N LYS A 193 -33.01 13.69 -6.26
CA LYS A 193 -31.95 14.01 -5.28
C LYS A 193 -30.97 12.90 -5.06
N ASP A 194 -31.31 11.67 -5.40
CA ASP A 194 -30.48 10.50 -5.10
C ASP A 194 -29.77 9.98 -6.35
N VAL A 195 -28.52 9.58 -6.19
CA VAL A 195 -27.70 8.98 -7.24
C VAL A 195 -27.08 7.69 -6.70
N LEU A 196 -27.35 6.58 -7.36
CA LEU A 196 -26.67 5.32 -7.10
C LEU A 196 -25.38 5.27 -7.92
N THR A 197 -24.24 5.06 -7.27
CA THR A 197 -22.96 4.83 -7.95
C THR A 197 -22.51 3.40 -7.70
N LEU A 198 -22.30 2.65 -8.76
CA LEU A 198 -21.70 1.32 -8.74
C LEU A 198 -20.27 1.42 -9.27
N GLY A 199 -19.33 0.79 -8.59
CA GLY A 199 -17.92 0.78 -8.98
C GLY A 199 -17.37 -0.64 -9.05
N ALA A 200 -16.53 -0.88 -10.05
CA ALA A 200 -15.77 -2.12 -10.18
C ALA A 200 -14.34 -1.83 -10.62
N THR A 201 -13.40 -2.64 -10.14
CA THR A 201 -12.00 -2.56 -10.54
C THR A 201 -11.45 -3.95 -10.85
N LEU A 202 -10.55 -4.01 -11.83
CA LEU A 202 -9.81 -5.21 -12.20
C LEU A 202 -8.32 -4.87 -12.24
N GLY A 203 -7.55 -5.52 -11.38
CA GLY A 203 -6.09 -5.40 -11.37
C GLY A 203 -5.44 -6.55 -12.14
N VAL A 204 -4.50 -6.21 -13.03
CA VAL A 204 -3.65 -7.15 -13.75
C VAL A 204 -2.22 -6.80 -13.44
N GLY A 205 -1.52 -7.67 -12.72
CA GLY A 205 -0.12 -7.47 -12.33
C GLY A 205 0.78 -8.60 -12.76
N HIS A 206 2.07 -8.32 -12.81
CA HIS A 206 3.08 -9.36 -12.95
C HIS A 206 3.26 -10.07 -11.60
N LYS A 207 3.39 -11.40 -11.61
CA LYS A 207 3.69 -12.15 -10.37
C LYS A 207 5.08 -11.75 -9.84
N LEU A 208 5.13 -11.48 -8.58
CA LEU A 208 6.36 -11.22 -7.81
C LEU A 208 7.08 -12.53 -7.47
#